data_5344f1208e12b9919a48565bb9c5563e
#
_entry.id   5344f1208e12b9919a48565bb9c5563e
#
_cell.length_a   1.000
_cell.length_b   1.000
_cell.length_c   1.000
_cell.angle_alpha   90.00
_cell.angle_beta   90.00
_cell.angle_gamma   90.00
#
_symmetry.space_group_name_H-M   'P 1'
#
loop_
_entity.id
_entity.type
_entity.pdbx_description
1 polymer ?
#
loop_
_entity_poly.entity_id
_entity_poly.type
_entity_poly.pdbx_seq_one_letter_code
_entity_poly.pdbx_strand_id
1 'polypeptide(L)'
;MQIRSIRADDRDFFCSSIHAFYHSPAVCHEIPAQNAVRTFELLLQGSPYADCLIAEDNTGRPVAYCLLALTWSNEAGGLCVWLDELMVDESQRSKGVGRALIAAVQEKYKDAARLRLEVTDENPRAAALYRALGFSDLPYRQMTMDRKV
;
A
#
# COMPACT_ATOMS: atom_id res chain seq x y z
N MET A 1 -9.58 -11.81 -11.94
CA MET A 1 -9.02 -10.94 -10.88
C MET A 1 -9.91 -9.70 -10.76
N GLN A 2 -10.34 -9.37 -9.57
CA GLN A 2 -11.14 -8.18 -9.26
C GLN A 2 -10.39 -7.32 -8.24
N ILE A 3 -10.51 -5.98 -8.35
CA ILE A 3 -9.95 -5.05 -7.37
C ILE A 3 -11.12 -4.25 -6.78
N ARG A 4 -11.13 -4.13 -5.46
CA ARG A 4 -12.18 -3.45 -4.70
C ARG A 4 -11.64 -2.79 -3.44
N SER A 5 -12.44 -1.94 -2.80
CA SER A 5 -12.13 -1.44 -1.45
C SER A 5 -12.18 -2.57 -0.42
N ILE A 6 -11.43 -2.41 0.66
CA ILE A 6 -11.45 -3.30 1.82
C ILE A 6 -12.83 -3.35 2.46
N ARG A 7 -13.18 -4.50 3.05
CA ARG A 7 -14.47 -4.73 3.75
C ARG A 7 -14.26 -5.58 5.01
N ALA A 8 -15.29 -5.70 5.83
CA ALA A 8 -15.22 -6.36 7.14
C ALA A 8 -14.69 -7.81 7.09
N ASP A 9 -15.06 -8.56 6.04
CA ASP A 9 -14.64 -9.95 5.85
C ASP A 9 -13.14 -10.11 5.52
N ASP A 10 -12.43 -9.02 5.22
CA ASP A 10 -11.00 -9.05 4.88
C ASP A 10 -10.09 -9.04 6.12
N ARG A 11 -10.64 -9.00 7.34
CA ARG A 11 -9.85 -8.81 8.57
C ARG A 11 -8.69 -9.80 8.69
N ASP A 12 -8.97 -11.09 8.57
CA ASP A 12 -7.94 -12.11 8.77
C ASP A 12 -6.88 -12.07 7.69
N PHE A 13 -7.29 -11.88 6.43
CA PHE A 13 -6.37 -11.69 5.32
C PHE A 13 -5.51 -10.45 5.55
N PHE A 14 -6.09 -9.30 5.84
CA PHE A 14 -5.38 -8.03 6.00
C PHE A 14 -4.36 -8.11 7.14
N CYS A 15 -4.76 -8.56 8.33
CA CYS A 15 -3.87 -8.64 9.49
C CYS A 15 -2.73 -9.65 9.28
N SER A 16 -3.00 -10.81 8.69
CA SER A 16 -1.96 -11.80 8.39
C SER A 16 -1.00 -11.31 7.30
N SER A 17 -1.52 -10.61 6.31
CA SER A 17 -0.72 -10.05 5.21
C SER A 17 0.20 -8.92 5.67
N ILE A 18 -0.26 -8.04 6.57
CA ILE A 18 0.60 -7.02 7.20
C ILE A 18 1.72 -7.71 8.00
N HIS A 19 1.40 -8.73 8.78
CA HIS A 19 2.43 -9.48 9.50
C HIS A 19 3.50 -10.03 8.54
N ALA A 20 3.09 -10.66 7.43
CA ALA A 20 4.02 -11.17 6.42
C ALA A 20 4.82 -10.05 5.73
N PHE A 21 4.19 -8.89 5.48
CA PHE A 21 4.84 -7.73 4.86
C PHE A 21 5.98 -7.20 5.74
N TYR A 22 5.74 -7.04 7.05
CA TYR A 22 6.73 -6.53 7.99
C TYR A 22 7.81 -7.55 8.40
N HIS A 23 7.75 -8.78 7.89
CA HIS A 23 8.80 -9.80 7.96
C HIS A 23 9.47 -10.03 6.59
N SER A 24 9.34 -9.08 5.67
CA SER A 24 9.89 -9.17 4.30
C SER A 24 10.95 -8.10 4.05
N PRO A 25 11.75 -8.22 2.97
CA PRO A 25 12.71 -7.19 2.56
C PRO A 25 12.09 -5.85 2.12
N ALA A 26 10.78 -5.73 2.14
CA ALA A 26 10.09 -4.49 1.76
C ALA A 26 10.20 -3.39 2.81
N VAL A 27 10.56 -3.73 4.06
CA VAL A 27 10.56 -2.83 5.21
C VAL A 27 11.85 -2.95 6.04
N CYS A 28 12.13 -1.94 6.86
CA CYS A 28 13.35 -1.85 7.65
C CYS A 28 13.20 -2.40 9.08
N HIS A 29 11.99 -2.64 9.57
CA HIS A 29 11.72 -3.08 10.95
C HIS A 29 10.35 -3.73 11.11
N GLU A 30 10.18 -4.54 12.14
CA GLU A 30 8.91 -5.14 12.54
C GLU A 30 8.02 -4.12 13.26
N ILE A 31 6.71 -4.38 13.27
CA ILE A 31 5.72 -3.58 13.99
C ILE A 31 4.89 -4.44 14.95
N PRO A 32 4.32 -3.85 16.02
CA PRO A 32 3.35 -4.53 16.87
C PRO A 32 2.13 -5.00 16.08
N ALA A 33 1.70 -6.24 16.28
CA ALA A 33 0.51 -6.81 15.59
C ALA A 33 -0.76 -5.96 15.79
N GLN A 34 -0.86 -5.25 16.91
CA GLN A 34 -1.98 -4.36 17.22
C GLN A 34 -2.10 -3.20 16.22
N ASN A 35 -1.01 -2.79 15.54
CA ASN A 35 -1.07 -1.74 14.54
C ASN A 35 -1.93 -2.15 13.34
N ALA A 36 -1.82 -3.39 12.87
CA ALA A 36 -2.67 -3.91 11.80
C ALA A 36 -4.16 -3.87 12.17
N VAL A 37 -4.50 -4.24 13.41
CA VAL A 37 -5.89 -4.21 13.91
C VAL A 37 -6.43 -2.78 13.93
N ARG A 38 -5.66 -1.83 14.48
CA ARG A 38 -6.05 -0.40 14.52
C ARG A 38 -6.24 0.19 13.12
N THR A 39 -5.33 -0.15 12.19
CA THR A 39 -5.43 0.30 10.79
C THR A 39 -6.67 -0.27 10.14
N PHE A 40 -6.96 -1.56 10.34
CA PHE A 40 -8.17 -2.19 9.81
C PHE A 40 -9.45 -1.50 10.30
N GLU A 41 -9.55 -1.27 11.61
CA GLU A 41 -10.68 -0.57 12.22
C GLU A 41 -10.85 0.87 11.68
N LEU A 42 -9.74 1.58 11.52
CA LEU A 42 -9.72 2.92 10.92
C LEU A 42 -10.27 2.92 9.48
N LEU A 43 -9.85 1.95 8.67
CA LEU A 43 -10.29 1.82 7.28
C LEU A 43 -11.80 1.53 7.19
N LEU A 44 -12.34 0.67 8.06
CA LEU A 44 -13.78 0.35 8.08
C LEU A 44 -14.65 1.53 8.54
N GLN A 45 -14.11 2.45 9.33
CA GLN A 45 -14.80 3.67 9.76
C GLN A 45 -14.84 4.75 8.67
N GLY A 46 -14.21 4.54 7.53
CA GLY A 46 -14.16 5.52 6.43
C GLY A 46 -13.24 6.70 6.73
N SER A 47 -12.00 6.42 7.14
CA SER A 47 -11.00 7.44 7.44
C SER A 47 -10.72 8.36 6.25
N PRO A 48 -10.60 9.69 6.44
CA PRO A 48 -10.13 10.58 5.39
C PRO A 48 -8.60 10.52 5.18
N TYR A 49 -7.86 9.79 6.02
CA TYR A 49 -6.39 9.74 6.02
C TYR A 49 -5.84 8.46 5.40
N ALA A 50 -6.66 7.42 5.31
CA ALA A 50 -6.22 6.12 4.82
C ALA A 50 -7.30 5.47 3.95
N ASP A 51 -6.85 4.67 2.98
CA ASP A 51 -7.70 3.84 2.13
C ASP A 51 -6.97 2.53 1.83
N CYS A 52 -7.70 1.50 1.47
CA CYS A 52 -7.10 0.22 1.12
C CYS A 52 -7.85 -0.46 -0.03
N LEU A 53 -7.10 -0.89 -1.04
CA LEU A 53 -7.60 -1.72 -2.12
C LEU A 53 -7.15 -3.17 -1.93
N ILE A 54 -8.08 -4.09 -2.17
CA ILE A 54 -7.87 -5.54 -2.14
C ILE A 54 -7.98 -6.08 -3.56
N ALA A 55 -7.03 -6.93 -3.96
CA ALA A 55 -7.16 -7.73 -5.17
C ALA A 55 -7.61 -9.16 -4.82
N GLU A 56 -8.63 -9.62 -5.52
CA GLU A 56 -9.16 -10.99 -5.43
C GLU A 56 -8.79 -11.80 -6.66
N ASP A 57 -8.51 -13.09 -6.46
CA ASP A 57 -8.35 -14.02 -7.57
C ASP A 57 -9.72 -14.37 -8.22
N ASN A 58 -9.72 -15.28 -9.19
CA ASN A 58 -10.92 -15.68 -9.90
C ASN A 58 -11.93 -16.48 -9.05
N THR A 59 -11.54 -16.88 -7.83
CA THR A 59 -12.41 -17.56 -6.87
C THR A 59 -13.01 -16.62 -5.85
N GLY A 60 -12.65 -15.33 -5.89
CA GLY A 60 -13.05 -14.31 -4.91
C GLY A 60 -12.19 -14.31 -3.64
N ARG A 61 -11.06 -15.01 -3.63
CA ARG A 61 -10.14 -15.01 -2.49
C ARG A 61 -9.22 -13.79 -2.56
N PRO A 62 -9.08 -13.01 -1.46
CA PRO A 62 -8.09 -11.94 -1.37
C PRO A 62 -6.66 -12.50 -1.54
N VAL A 63 -5.86 -11.86 -2.38
CA VAL A 63 -4.48 -12.29 -2.70
C VAL A 63 -3.46 -11.15 -2.68
N ALA A 64 -3.91 -9.91 -2.57
CA ALA A 64 -3.03 -8.76 -2.46
C ALA A 64 -3.78 -7.57 -1.85
N TYR A 65 -3.03 -6.65 -1.24
CA TYR A 65 -3.58 -5.36 -0.82
C TYR A 65 -2.62 -4.21 -1.17
N CYS A 66 -3.20 -3.02 -1.28
CA CYS A 66 -2.47 -1.76 -1.33
C CYS A 66 -3.07 -0.83 -0.28
N LEU A 67 -2.29 -0.54 0.77
CA LEU A 67 -2.63 0.44 1.80
C LEU A 67 -2.15 1.81 1.32
N LEU A 68 -3.02 2.80 1.47
CA LEU A 68 -2.78 4.17 1.02
C LEU A 68 -2.88 5.14 2.21
N ALA A 69 -1.93 6.08 2.28
CA ALA A 69 -2.04 7.25 3.15
C ALA A 69 -2.34 8.49 2.31
N LEU A 70 -3.29 9.31 2.77
CA LEU A 70 -3.80 10.47 2.05
C LEU A 70 -3.36 11.75 2.75
N THR A 71 -2.65 12.63 2.04
CA THR A 71 -2.14 13.87 2.59
C THR A 71 -2.33 15.03 1.61
N TRP A 72 -2.36 16.26 2.10
CA TRP A 72 -2.23 17.44 1.26
C TRP A 72 -0.76 17.80 1.08
N SER A 73 -0.31 18.00 -0.14
CA SER A 73 1.05 18.42 -0.46
C SER A 73 1.04 19.83 -1.05
N ASN A 74 1.60 20.79 -0.31
CA ASN A 74 1.77 22.15 -0.85
C ASN A 74 2.73 22.16 -2.04
N GLU A 75 3.77 21.35 -2.02
CA GLU A 75 4.73 21.22 -3.12
C GLU A 75 4.09 20.69 -4.42
N ALA A 76 3.19 19.69 -4.28
CA ALA A 76 2.46 19.14 -5.42
C ALA A 76 1.24 20.01 -5.81
N GLY A 77 0.78 20.88 -4.92
CA GLY A 77 -0.39 21.73 -5.12
C GLY A 77 -1.72 21.01 -4.98
N GLY A 78 -1.79 19.88 -4.24
CA GLY A 78 -3.01 19.11 -4.11
C GLY A 78 -2.86 17.83 -3.28
N LEU A 79 -3.84 16.93 -3.45
CA LEU A 79 -3.83 15.62 -2.82
C LEU A 79 -2.59 14.83 -3.24
N CYS A 80 -1.86 14.33 -2.26
CA CYS A 80 -0.78 13.36 -2.43
C CYS A 80 -1.23 12.02 -1.86
N VAL A 81 -1.25 10.99 -2.70
CA VAL A 81 -1.58 9.63 -2.31
C VAL A 81 -0.28 8.83 -2.17
N TRP A 82 -0.01 8.36 -0.97
CA TRP A 82 1.11 7.49 -0.70
C TRP A 82 0.68 6.03 -0.87
N LEU A 83 1.40 5.28 -1.68
CA LEU A 83 1.36 3.82 -1.66
C LEU A 83 2.21 3.38 -0.46
N ASP A 84 1.58 3.34 0.71
CA ASP A 84 2.26 3.10 1.99
C ASP A 84 2.73 1.65 2.08
N GLU A 85 1.85 0.71 1.70
CA GLU A 85 2.19 -0.72 1.62
C GLU A 85 1.60 -1.34 0.34
N LEU A 86 2.36 -2.16 -0.33
CA LEU A 86 1.91 -2.99 -1.46
C LEU A 86 2.38 -4.43 -1.26
N MET A 87 1.46 -5.32 -0.94
CA MET A 87 1.75 -6.74 -0.72
C MET A 87 0.98 -7.61 -1.70
N VAL A 88 1.66 -8.60 -2.26
CA VAL A 88 1.09 -9.62 -3.12
C VAL A 88 1.51 -10.99 -2.59
N ASP A 89 0.53 -11.88 -2.40
CA ASP A 89 0.78 -13.28 -2.03
C ASP A 89 1.86 -13.88 -2.92
N GLU A 90 2.78 -14.62 -2.34
CA GLU A 90 3.93 -15.18 -3.05
C GLU A 90 3.52 -15.99 -4.27
N SER A 91 2.48 -16.81 -4.15
CA SER A 91 1.92 -17.64 -5.23
C SER A 91 1.32 -16.81 -6.39
N GLN A 92 1.06 -15.52 -6.18
CA GLN A 92 0.46 -14.61 -7.17
C GLN A 92 1.44 -13.56 -7.69
N ARG A 93 2.68 -13.55 -7.19
CA ARG A 93 3.74 -12.68 -7.70
C ARG A 93 4.08 -12.99 -9.16
N SER A 94 4.59 -12.00 -9.88
CA SER A 94 4.93 -12.07 -11.32
C SER A 94 3.75 -12.26 -12.28
N LYS A 95 2.51 -12.24 -11.77
CA LYS A 95 1.28 -12.36 -12.58
C LYS A 95 0.60 -11.01 -12.87
N GLY A 96 1.29 -9.90 -12.61
CA GLY A 96 0.78 -8.56 -12.88
C GLY A 96 -0.15 -7.97 -11.80
N VAL A 97 -0.38 -8.67 -10.68
CA VAL A 97 -1.30 -8.23 -9.61
C VAL A 97 -0.91 -6.88 -9.03
N GLY A 98 0.37 -6.66 -8.69
CA GLY A 98 0.85 -5.39 -8.17
C GLY A 98 0.67 -4.24 -9.17
N ARG A 99 0.95 -4.48 -10.45
CA ARG A 99 0.71 -3.51 -11.53
C ARG A 99 -0.78 -3.14 -11.64
N ALA A 100 -1.66 -4.12 -11.54
CA ALA A 100 -3.10 -3.91 -11.60
C ALA A 100 -3.61 -3.11 -10.39
N LEU A 101 -3.10 -3.38 -9.17
CA LEU A 101 -3.43 -2.58 -7.98
C LEU A 101 -3.00 -1.12 -8.15
N ILE A 102 -1.78 -0.87 -8.62
CA ILE A 102 -1.31 0.51 -8.86
C ILE A 102 -2.17 1.21 -9.92
N ALA A 103 -2.52 0.52 -11.00
CA ALA A 103 -3.42 1.08 -12.02
C ALA A 103 -4.80 1.43 -11.44
N ALA A 104 -5.35 0.59 -10.56
CA ALA A 104 -6.60 0.88 -9.86
C ALA A 104 -6.49 2.08 -8.92
N VAL A 105 -5.34 2.26 -8.24
CA VAL A 105 -5.06 3.47 -7.45
C VAL A 105 -5.00 4.70 -8.34
N GLN A 106 -4.31 4.64 -9.48
CA GLN A 106 -4.21 5.75 -10.44
C GLN A 106 -5.60 6.16 -10.95
N GLU A 107 -6.46 5.19 -11.27
CA GLU A 107 -7.83 5.48 -11.72
C GLU A 107 -8.69 6.05 -10.60
N LYS A 108 -8.66 5.45 -9.39
CA LYS A 108 -9.43 5.92 -8.23
C LYS A 108 -9.06 7.35 -7.83
N TYR A 109 -7.80 7.70 -7.95
CA TYR A 109 -7.22 8.98 -7.53
C TYR A 109 -6.69 9.79 -8.73
N LYS A 110 -7.35 9.71 -9.87
CA LYS A 110 -6.95 10.41 -11.12
C LYS A 110 -6.81 11.92 -10.97
N ASP A 111 -7.52 12.52 -10.02
CA ASP A 111 -7.47 13.95 -9.73
C ASP A 111 -6.42 14.30 -8.63
N ALA A 112 -5.68 13.32 -8.11
CA ALA A 112 -4.60 13.58 -7.18
C ALA A 112 -3.41 14.24 -7.87
N ALA A 113 -2.81 15.22 -7.20
CA ALA A 113 -1.66 15.95 -7.73
C ALA A 113 -0.38 15.10 -7.76
N ARG A 114 -0.28 14.07 -6.88
CA ARG A 114 0.92 13.22 -6.80
C ARG A 114 0.57 11.84 -6.25
N LEU A 115 1.16 10.81 -6.85
CA LEU A 115 1.33 9.51 -6.22
C LEU A 115 2.76 9.41 -5.69
N ARG A 116 2.94 8.86 -4.50
CA ARG A 116 4.24 8.74 -3.82
C ARG A 116 4.37 7.38 -3.18
N LEU A 117 5.61 6.88 -3.08
CA LEU A 117 5.93 5.64 -2.38
C LEU A 117 7.36 5.70 -1.83
N GLU A 118 7.68 4.74 -0.97
CA GLU A 118 9.03 4.43 -0.54
C GLU A 118 9.40 3.03 -1.00
N VAL A 119 10.67 2.82 -1.29
CA VAL A 119 11.22 1.52 -1.65
C VAL A 119 12.63 1.41 -1.11
N THR A 120 12.94 0.29 -0.45
CA THR A 120 14.27 0.01 0.08
C THR A 120 15.21 -0.46 -1.02
N ASP A 121 16.50 -0.23 -0.85
CA ASP A 121 17.53 -0.73 -1.77
C ASP A 121 17.57 -2.26 -1.83
N GLU A 122 17.05 -2.93 -0.81
CA GLU A 122 16.94 -4.39 -0.72
C GLU A 122 15.81 -4.96 -1.56
N ASN A 123 14.95 -4.10 -2.15
CA ASN A 123 13.83 -4.51 -2.99
C ASN A 123 13.94 -3.99 -4.45
N PRO A 124 15.00 -4.39 -5.19
CA PRO A 124 15.24 -3.89 -6.55
C PRO A 124 14.14 -4.26 -7.53
N ARG A 125 13.42 -5.36 -7.26
CA ARG A 125 12.29 -5.79 -8.09
C ARG A 125 11.11 -4.81 -8.00
N ALA A 126 10.75 -4.36 -6.81
CA ALA A 126 9.71 -3.36 -6.63
C ALA A 126 10.14 -2.02 -7.25
N ALA A 127 11.39 -1.60 -7.04
CA ALA A 127 11.94 -0.39 -7.65
C ALA A 127 11.85 -0.42 -9.19
N ALA A 128 12.18 -1.55 -9.83
CA ALA A 128 12.05 -1.72 -11.27
C ALA A 128 10.58 -1.62 -11.74
N LEU A 129 9.64 -2.21 -11.00
CA LEU A 129 8.21 -2.07 -11.28
C LEU A 129 7.75 -0.61 -11.23
N TYR A 130 8.12 0.11 -10.18
CA TYR A 130 7.71 1.50 -9.99
C TYR A 130 8.29 2.41 -11.08
N ARG A 131 9.56 2.26 -11.43
CA ARG A 131 10.18 3.00 -12.56
C ARG A 131 9.48 2.69 -13.89
N ALA A 132 9.12 1.44 -14.15
CA ALA A 132 8.36 1.06 -15.35
C ALA A 132 6.93 1.61 -15.38
N LEU A 133 6.41 2.07 -14.24
CA LEU A 133 5.11 2.74 -14.09
C LEU A 133 5.22 4.27 -14.06
N GLY A 134 6.42 4.83 -14.28
CA GLY A 134 6.64 6.26 -14.38
C GLY A 134 7.01 6.96 -13.05
N PHE A 135 7.24 6.22 -11.98
CA PHE A 135 7.80 6.80 -10.76
C PHE A 135 9.28 7.16 -10.95
N SER A 136 9.69 8.27 -10.37
CA SER A 136 11.08 8.74 -10.34
C SER A 136 11.52 9.02 -8.92
N ASP A 137 12.82 8.98 -8.69
CA ASP A 137 13.38 9.24 -7.37
C ASP A 137 13.10 10.68 -6.92
N LEU A 138 12.72 10.85 -5.67
CA LEU A 138 12.55 12.15 -5.02
C LEU A 138 13.71 12.34 -4.03
N PRO A 139 14.56 13.37 -4.19
CA PRO A 139 15.84 13.45 -3.47
C PRO A 139 15.68 14.01 -2.04
N TYR A 140 14.68 13.51 -1.29
CA TYR A 140 14.50 13.83 0.12
C TYR A 140 14.92 12.65 1.00
N ARG A 141 15.61 12.97 2.11
CA ARG A 141 15.90 12.00 3.14
C ARG A 141 14.73 11.94 4.12
N GLN A 142 14.25 10.74 4.41
CA GLN A 142 13.25 10.53 5.44
C GLN A 142 13.88 10.55 6.85
N MET A 143 13.14 11.12 7.80
CA MET A 143 13.50 11.14 9.22
C MET A 143 12.24 10.91 10.04
N THR A 144 12.32 10.08 11.09
CA THR A 144 11.20 9.79 12.00
C THR A 144 11.53 10.16 13.44
N MET A 145 10.50 10.47 14.20
CA MET A 145 10.55 10.56 15.65
C MET A 145 9.31 9.88 16.22
N ASP A 146 9.47 8.63 16.65
CA ASP A 146 8.35 7.84 17.18
C ASP A 146 7.94 8.31 18.57
N ARG A 147 6.65 8.31 18.83
CA ARG A 147 6.08 8.57 20.16
C ARG A 147 5.37 7.32 20.63
N LYS A 148 5.51 7.00 21.93
CA LYS A 148 4.73 5.93 22.55
C LYS A 148 3.26 6.39 22.59
N VAL A 149 2.39 5.64 21.95
CA VAL A 149 0.92 5.85 21.92
C VAL A 149 0.28 4.73 22.72
#